data_60896d0e0c7c63951cbebc3df99b0ba7
#
_entry.id   60896d0e0c7c63951cbebc3df99b0ba7
#
_cell.length_a   1.000
_cell.length_b   1.000
_cell.length_c   1.000
_cell.angle_alpha   90.00
_cell.angle_beta   90.00
_cell.angle_gamma   90.00
#
_symmetry.space_group_name_H-M   'P 1'
#
loop_
_entity.id
_entity.type
_entity.pdbx_description
1 polymer ?
#
loop_
_entity_poly.entity_id
_entity_poly.type
_entity_poly.pdbx_seq_one_letter_code
_entity_poly.pdbx_strand_id
1 'polypeptide(L)'
;NALSKVKRVSDINGKSFSFEKTFPYQTVSADTQILVFDDVNKNFKFENLFSVITEGITLEKKNKDAIKVPVSKSPKIIITTNYTIGGIGGSFERRKWELEFSSHFSATHTPLNEFGRMLFDEWNDNEWLKFYNYMISCLQFYLKNGLVNYEFHNLETRKFIKETSYEFYEWIN
;
A
#
# COMPACT_ATOMS: atom_id res chain seq x y z
N ASN A 1 4.02 0.26 12.87
CA ASN A 1 3.91 -0.62 11.70
C ASN A 1 4.25 -2.07 12.12
N ALA A 2 3.25 -2.99 12.12
CA ALA A 2 3.43 -4.39 12.54
C ALA A 2 4.50 -5.13 11.72
N LEU A 3 4.66 -4.79 10.44
CA LEU A 3 5.66 -5.39 9.56
C LEU A 3 7.09 -4.97 9.90
N SER A 4 7.30 -3.80 10.52
CA SER A 4 8.64 -3.31 10.85
C SER A 4 9.37 -4.17 11.88
N LYS A 5 8.65 -5.03 12.62
CA LYS A 5 9.25 -5.99 13.56
C LYS A 5 9.90 -7.20 12.85
N VAL A 6 9.50 -7.49 11.60
CA VAL A 6 9.96 -8.69 10.87
C VAL A 6 10.59 -8.36 9.52
N LYS A 7 10.41 -7.14 9.02
CA LYS A 7 10.95 -6.65 7.74
C LYS A 7 11.54 -5.25 7.88
N ARG A 8 12.53 -4.93 7.05
CA ARG A 8 13.03 -3.55 6.94
C ARG A 8 12.07 -2.75 6.07
N VAL A 9 11.33 -1.86 6.72
CA VAL A 9 10.30 -1.02 6.11
C VAL A 9 10.84 0.40 6.00
N SER A 10 10.60 1.04 4.87
CA SER A 10 10.76 2.49 4.69
C SER A 10 9.40 3.10 4.39
N ASP A 11 9.03 4.11 5.17
CA ASP A 11 7.77 4.82 4.97
C ASP A 11 8.04 6.17 4.29
N ILE A 12 7.26 6.49 3.28
CA ILE A 12 7.26 7.76 2.57
C ILE A 12 5.88 8.40 2.76
N ASN A 13 5.87 9.65 3.23
CA ASN A 13 4.63 10.41 3.28
C ASN A 13 4.12 10.68 1.86
N GLY A 14 3.05 9.99 1.48
CA GLY A 14 2.49 10.02 0.13
C GLY A 14 1.85 11.35 -0.24
N LYS A 15 1.35 12.14 0.72
CA LYS A 15 0.78 13.48 0.47
C LYS A 15 1.83 14.46 -0.05
N SER A 16 3.05 14.40 0.48
CA SER A 16 4.15 15.29 0.13
C SER A 16 5.15 14.70 -0.86
N PHE A 17 4.96 13.46 -1.27
CA PHE A 17 5.83 12.77 -2.21
C PHE A 17 5.63 13.31 -3.63
N SER A 18 6.76 13.47 -4.35
CA SER A 18 6.76 13.76 -5.79
C SER A 18 7.89 13.00 -6.46
N PHE A 19 7.59 12.37 -7.59
CA PHE A 19 8.58 11.74 -8.46
C PHE A 19 9.50 12.74 -9.15
N GLU A 20 9.12 14.01 -9.19
CA GLU A 20 9.89 15.11 -9.83
C GLU A 20 11.01 15.65 -8.93
N LYS A 21 11.06 15.24 -7.67
CA LYS A 21 12.17 15.62 -6.78
C LYS A 21 13.48 15.03 -7.28
N THR A 22 14.57 15.78 -7.13
CA THR A 22 15.92 15.32 -7.51
C THR A 22 16.31 13.99 -6.86
N PHE A 23 15.87 13.75 -5.61
CA PHE A 23 16.15 12.52 -4.86
C PHE A 23 14.87 11.98 -4.24
N PRO A 24 13.96 11.39 -5.04
CA PRO A 24 12.64 10.97 -4.56
C PRO A 24 12.72 9.86 -3.50
N TYR A 25 13.76 9.02 -3.56
CA TYR A 25 13.97 7.89 -2.65
C TYR A 25 15.09 8.12 -1.63
N GLN A 26 15.35 9.36 -1.24
CA GLN A 26 16.49 9.70 -0.36
C GLN A 26 16.46 8.97 0.99
N THR A 27 15.29 8.68 1.53
CA THR A 27 15.11 7.96 2.79
C THR A 27 15.18 6.44 2.67
N VAL A 28 15.17 5.92 1.44
CA VAL A 28 15.18 4.48 1.17
C VAL A 28 16.65 3.97 1.20
N SER A 29 16.86 2.81 1.80
CA SER A 29 18.17 2.13 1.81
C SER A 29 18.17 0.90 0.90
N ALA A 30 19.35 0.46 0.47
CA ALA A 30 19.49 -0.67 -0.44
C ALA A 30 19.01 -2.01 0.15
N ASP A 31 18.87 -2.08 1.46
CA ASP A 31 18.40 -3.23 2.19
C ASP A 31 16.91 -3.14 2.60
N THR A 32 16.22 -2.08 2.19
CA THR A 32 14.78 -1.92 2.38
C THR A 32 14.04 -3.08 1.70
N GLN A 33 13.16 -3.75 2.43
CA GLN A 33 12.39 -4.89 1.93
C GLN A 33 10.95 -4.51 1.56
N ILE A 34 10.41 -3.51 2.24
CA ILE A 34 9.07 -2.97 1.98
C ILE A 34 9.17 -1.46 1.93
N LEU A 35 8.62 -0.88 0.88
CA LEU A 35 8.49 0.56 0.70
C LEU A 35 7.01 0.94 0.76
N VAL A 36 6.64 1.73 1.75
CA VAL A 36 5.27 2.19 1.95
C VAL A 36 5.14 3.64 1.48
N PHE A 37 4.25 3.89 0.55
CA PHE A 37 3.75 5.24 0.25
C PHE A 37 2.47 5.44 1.04
N ASP A 38 2.58 6.14 2.16
CA ASP A 38 1.48 6.29 3.08
C ASP A 38 0.61 7.50 2.74
N ASP A 39 -0.71 7.26 2.61
CA ASP A 39 -1.74 8.26 2.35
C ASP A 39 -1.46 9.12 1.11
N VAL A 40 -1.28 8.46 -0.06
CA VAL A 40 -1.04 9.17 -1.32
C VAL A 40 -2.25 9.99 -1.75
N ASN A 41 -1.96 11.13 -2.37
CA ASN A 41 -2.99 12.05 -2.85
C ASN A 41 -3.67 11.57 -4.15
N LYS A 42 -4.77 12.21 -4.52
CA LYS A 42 -5.57 11.86 -5.71
C LYS A 42 -4.82 11.95 -7.06
N ASN A 43 -3.71 12.69 -7.10
CA ASN A 43 -2.91 12.88 -8.30
C ASN A 43 -1.70 11.93 -8.37
N PHE A 44 -1.61 10.96 -7.48
CA PHE A 44 -0.53 9.98 -7.48
C PHE A 44 -0.56 9.14 -8.76
N LYS A 45 0.51 9.21 -9.53
CA LYS A 45 0.64 8.49 -10.80
C LYS A 45 1.33 7.15 -10.58
N PHE A 46 0.54 6.09 -10.48
CA PHE A 46 1.05 4.74 -10.24
C PHE A 46 1.99 4.25 -11.36
N GLU A 47 1.77 4.70 -12.59
CA GLU A 47 2.64 4.36 -13.74
C GLU A 47 4.10 4.74 -13.53
N ASN A 48 4.40 5.76 -12.73
CA ASN A 48 5.77 6.15 -12.40
C ASN A 48 6.52 5.09 -11.56
N LEU A 49 5.80 4.12 -11.00
CA LEU A 49 6.38 2.98 -10.29
C LEU A 49 6.61 1.76 -11.19
N PHE A 50 6.19 1.78 -12.45
CA PHE A 50 6.28 0.60 -13.32
C PHE A 50 7.72 0.10 -13.48
N SER A 51 8.66 0.98 -13.74
CA SER A 51 10.09 0.63 -13.83
C SER A 51 10.62 0.09 -12.50
N VAL A 52 10.25 0.72 -11.39
CA VAL A 52 10.67 0.27 -10.04
C VAL A 52 10.18 -1.15 -9.77
N ILE A 53 8.96 -1.48 -10.18
CA ILE A 53 8.34 -2.80 -9.98
C ILE A 53 8.97 -3.86 -10.89
N THR A 54 9.34 -3.49 -12.14
CA THR A 54 9.76 -4.47 -13.16
C THR A 54 11.27 -4.57 -13.35
N GLU A 55 12.02 -3.48 -13.11
CA GLU A 55 13.45 -3.38 -13.37
C GLU A 55 14.29 -3.20 -12.12
N GLY A 56 13.65 -2.82 -11.02
CA GLY A 56 14.28 -2.49 -9.75
C GLY A 56 14.38 -1.00 -9.49
N ILE A 57 14.85 -0.64 -8.31
CA ILE A 57 14.90 0.75 -7.85
C ILE A 57 16.33 1.31 -7.96
N THR A 58 16.45 2.54 -8.47
CA THR A 58 17.69 3.32 -8.40
C THR A 58 17.60 4.29 -7.23
N LEU A 59 18.53 4.18 -6.31
CA LEU A 59 18.62 5.02 -5.12
C LEU A 59 19.67 6.09 -5.35
N GLU A 60 19.22 7.32 -5.48
CA GLU A 60 20.09 8.49 -5.58
C GLU A 60 20.01 9.29 -4.28
N LYS A 61 21.17 9.63 -3.73
CA LYS A 61 21.28 10.42 -2.50
C LYS A 61 22.23 11.58 -2.73
N LYS A 62 21.96 12.70 -2.06
CA LYS A 62 22.84 13.87 -2.15
C LYS A 62 24.27 13.49 -1.79
N ASN A 63 25.22 13.86 -2.68
CA ASN A 63 26.67 13.63 -2.53
C ASN A 63 27.07 12.14 -2.39
N LYS A 64 26.32 11.24 -3.00
CA LYS A 64 26.64 9.80 -3.06
C LYS A 64 26.41 9.28 -4.46
N ASP A 65 27.14 8.25 -4.84
CA ASP A 65 26.91 7.52 -6.08
C ASP A 65 25.52 6.87 -6.07
N ALA A 66 24.91 6.82 -7.25
CA ALA A 66 23.65 6.14 -7.44
C ALA A 66 23.82 4.62 -7.26
N ILE A 67 22.92 4.00 -6.54
CA ILE A 67 22.91 2.54 -6.32
C ILE A 67 21.70 1.96 -7.04
N LYS A 68 21.94 1.12 -8.05
CA LYS A 68 20.90 0.34 -8.71
C LYS A 68 20.66 -0.97 -7.95
N VAL A 69 19.47 -1.13 -7.36
CA VAL A 69 19.03 -2.34 -6.69
C VAL A 69 18.20 -3.15 -7.69
N PRO A 70 18.64 -4.37 -8.07
CA PRO A 70 17.93 -5.18 -9.05
C PRO A 70 16.55 -5.62 -8.51
N VAL A 71 15.61 -5.95 -9.40
CA VAL A 71 14.22 -6.30 -9.06
C VAL A 71 14.13 -7.43 -8.01
N SER A 72 15.04 -8.40 -8.06
CA SER A 72 15.07 -9.52 -7.10
C SER A 72 15.36 -9.09 -5.64
N LYS A 73 15.97 -7.92 -5.46
CA LYS A 73 16.31 -7.32 -4.15
C LYS A 73 15.56 -6.02 -3.89
N SER A 74 14.80 -5.52 -4.87
CA SER A 74 14.00 -4.30 -4.72
C SER A 74 12.88 -4.49 -3.70
N PRO A 75 12.52 -3.43 -2.96
CA PRO A 75 11.44 -3.49 -1.99
C PRO A 75 10.11 -3.81 -2.67
N LYS A 76 9.25 -4.55 -1.98
CA LYS A 76 7.84 -4.64 -2.33
C LYS A 76 7.14 -3.33 -1.96
N ILE A 77 6.27 -2.86 -2.85
CA ILE A 77 5.61 -1.56 -2.69
C ILE A 77 4.23 -1.76 -2.09
N ILE A 78 3.93 -0.97 -1.06
CA ILE A 78 2.61 -0.83 -0.47
C ILE A 78 2.19 0.63 -0.64
N ILE A 79 0.96 0.86 -1.05
CA ILE A 79 0.37 2.20 -1.20
C ILE A 79 -0.91 2.23 -0.38
N THR A 80 -1.02 3.21 0.50
CA THR A 80 -2.28 3.51 1.19
C THR A 80 -2.88 4.79 0.63
N THR A 81 -4.19 4.85 0.51
CA THR A 81 -4.90 6.02 -0.02
C THR A 81 -6.38 5.97 0.31
N ASN A 82 -6.98 7.15 0.45
CA ASN A 82 -8.42 7.33 0.51
C ASN A 82 -9.05 7.54 -0.89
N TYR A 83 -8.23 7.51 -1.94
CA TYR A 83 -8.65 7.78 -3.31
C TYR A 83 -8.50 6.54 -4.19
N THR A 84 -9.24 6.46 -5.26
CA THR A 84 -9.00 5.45 -6.29
C THR A 84 -7.73 5.78 -7.07
N ILE A 85 -6.84 4.81 -7.22
CA ILE A 85 -5.66 4.97 -8.08
C ILE A 85 -6.11 4.74 -9.52
N GLY A 86 -5.95 5.77 -10.36
CA GLY A 86 -6.31 5.72 -11.77
C GLY A 86 -5.36 4.85 -12.57
N GLY A 87 -5.83 4.46 -13.76
CA GLY A 87 -5.09 3.69 -14.75
C GLY A 87 -5.84 2.42 -15.13
N ILE A 88 -5.89 2.16 -16.43
CA ILE A 88 -6.57 1.02 -17.04
C ILE A 88 -5.61 0.22 -17.92
N GLY A 89 -5.98 -1.02 -18.17
CA GLY A 89 -5.28 -1.93 -19.08
C GLY A 89 -4.28 -2.85 -18.39
N GLY A 90 -3.87 -3.88 -19.13
CA GLY A 90 -3.12 -5.01 -18.62
C GLY A 90 -1.76 -4.66 -17.96
N SER A 91 -1.20 -3.48 -18.24
CA SER A 91 0.01 -3.01 -17.56
C SER A 91 -0.23 -2.63 -16.10
N PHE A 92 -1.37 -2.04 -15.81
CA PHE A 92 -1.80 -1.73 -14.44
C PHE A 92 -2.21 -3.00 -13.69
N GLU A 93 -3.06 -3.82 -14.30
CA GLU A 93 -3.60 -5.05 -13.70
C GLU A 93 -2.50 -6.02 -13.25
N ARG A 94 -1.46 -6.20 -14.06
CA ARG A 94 -0.34 -7.11 -13.74
C ARG A 94 0.59 -6.62 -12.64
N ARG A 95 0.55 -5.32 -12.29
CA ARG A 95 1.48 -4.70 -11.35
C ARG A 95 0.81 -4.27 -10.05
N LYS A 96 -0.50 -4.41 -9.96
CA LYS A 96 -1.30 -3.88 -8.87
C LYS A 96 -2.19 -4.97 -8.28
N TRP A 97 -2.21 -5.06 -6.98
CA TRP A 97 -3.22 -5.79 -6.22
C TRP A 97 -3.91 -4.79 -5.30
N GLU A 98 -5.18 -4.53 -5.56
CA GLU A 98 -5.97 -3.60 -4.75
C GLU A 98 -6.68 -4.34 -3.63
N LEU A 99 -6.76 -3.71 -2.47
CA LEU A 99 -7.52 -4.16 -1.32
C LEU A 99 -8.42 -3.02 -0.87
N GLU A 100 -9.67 -3.31 -0.64
CA GLU A 100 -10.64 -2.38 -0.06
C GLU A 100 -10.90 -2.79 1.39
N PHE A 101 -10.71 -1.86 2.33
CA PHE A 101 -11.13 -2.06 3.71
C PHE A 101 -12.62 -1.75 3.85
N SER A 102 -13.31 -2.55 4.67
CA SER A 102 -14.71 -2.30 4.99
C SER A 102 -14.88 -0.97 5.74
N SER A 103 -16.09 -0.43 5.70
CA SER A 103 -16.50 0.76 6.47
C SER A 103 -16.91 0.44 7.90
N HIS A 104 -16.46 -0.70 8.47
CA HIS A 104 -16.78 -1.10 9.85
C HIS A 104 -16.39 -0.03 10.87
N PHE A 105 -15.19 0.51 10.75
CA PHE A 105 -14.77 1.63 11.59
C PHE A 105 -15.17 2.96 10.98
N SER A 106 -15.57 3.89 11.82
CA SER A 106 -16.04 5.23 11.45
C SER A 106 -15.60 6.26 12.49
N ALA A 107 -15.97 7.53 12.28
CA ALA A 107 -15.69 8.58 13.27
C ALA A 107 -16.40 8.34 14.63
N THR A 108 -17.52 7.61 14.64
CA THR A 108 -18.29 7.30 15.84
C THR A 108 -18.05 5.89 16.37
N HIS A 109 -17.41 5.02 15.59
CA HIS A 109 -17.09 3.65 15.96
C HIS A 109 -15.64 3.36 15.58
N THR A 110 -14.74 3.62 16.49
CA THR A 110 -13.30 3.47 16.30
C THR A 110 -12.79 2.14 16.85
N PRO A 111 -11.60 1.66 16.42
CA PRO A 111 -10.94 0.52 17.08
C PRO A 111 -10.80 0.68 18.58
N LEU A 112 -10.53 1.90 19.06
CA LEU A 112 -10.44 2.18 20.49
C LEU A 112 -11.78 1.97 21.20
N ASN A 113 -12.91 2.36 20.58
CA ASN A 113 -14.26 2.12 21.15
C ASN A 113 -14.57 0.62 21.24
N GLU A 114 -14.17 -0.16 20.22
CA GLU A 114 -14.47 -1.59 20.15
C GLU A 114 -13.58 -2.43 21.05
N PHE A 115 -12.25 -2.14 21.06
CA PHE A 115 -11.28 -2.98 21.77
C PHE A 115 -10.84 -2.39 23.12
N GLY A 116 -11.26 -1.17 23.46
CA GLY A 116 -10.90 -0.50 24.71
C GLY A 116 -9.44 -0.08 24.81
N ARG A 117 -8.65 -0.16 23.72
CA ARG A 117 -7.22 0.14 23.66
C ARG A 117 -6.73 0.36 22.23
N MET A 118 -5.54 0.93 22.10
CA MET A 118 -4.89 1.09 20.81
C MET A 118 -4.35 -0.24 20.30
N LEU A 119 -4.69 -0.56 19.04
CA LEU A 119 -4.14 -1.75 18.37
C LEU A 119 -2.65 -1.56 18.09
N PHE A 120 -1.86 -2.61 18.28
CA PHE A 120 -0.42 -2.72 18.09
C PHE A 120 0.42 -1.95 19.12
N ASP A 121 0.04 -0.71 19.47
CA ASP A 121 0.84 0.15 20.37
C ASP A 121 0.74 -0.30 21.82
N GLU A 122 -0.46 -0.73 22.25
CA GLU A 122 -0.72 -1.17 23.64
C GLU A 122 -0.78 -2.68 23.80
N TRP A 123 -0.32 -3.42 22.78
CA TRP A 123 -0.29 -4.88 22.84
C TRP A 123 0.86 -5.42 23.70
N ASN A 124 0.54 -6.36 24.56
CA ASN A 124 1.53 -7.15 25.28
C ASN A 124 2.10 -8.31 24.42
N ASP A 125 3.12 -8.99 24.93
CA ASP A 125 3.80 -10.06 24.17
C ASP A 125 2.86 -11.21 23.77
N ASN A 126 1.88 -11.56 24.60
CA ASN A 126 0.92 -12.62 24.26
C ASN A 126 0.01 -12.23 23.08
N GLU A 127 -0.35 -10.98 22.97
CA GLU A 127 -1.14 -10.49 21.83
C GLU A 127 -0.32 -10.43 20.56
N TRP A 128 0.94 -10.01 20.65
CA TRP A 128 1.87 -10.11 19.55
C TRP A 128 2.05 -11.55 19.07
N LEU A 129 2.16 -12.53 19.97
CA LEU A 129 2.24 -13.95 19.63
C LEU A 129 0.97 -14.44 18.92
N LYS A 130 -0.21 -14.05 19.39
CA LYS A 130 -1.50 -14.36 18.71
C LYS A 130 -1.55 -13.77 17.29
N PHE A 131 -1.11 -12.52 17.15
CA PHE A 131 -1.05 -11.87 15.85
C PHE A 131 -0.08 -12.61 14.90
N TYR A 132 1.11 -12.96 15.34
CA TYR A 132 2.05 -13.72 14.53
C TYR A 132 1.53 -15.10 14.14
N ASN A 133 0.88 -15.81 15.03
CA ASN A 133 0.25 -17.10 14.72
C ASN A 133 -0.85 -16.94 13.65
N TYR A 134 -1.66 -15.88 13.74
CA TYR A 134 -2.63 -15.57 12.72
C TYR A 134 -1.96 -15.24 11.37
N MET A 135 -0.90 -14.45 11.36
CA MET A 135 -0.16 -14.12 10.12
C MET A 135 0.51 -15.35 9.50
N ILE A 136 1.02 -16.29 10.33
CA ILE A 136 1.55 -17.57 9.84
C ILE A 136 0.43 -18.40 9.20
N SER A 137 -0.75 -18.45 9.78
CA SER A 137 -1.92 -19.14 9.20
C SER A 137 -2.34 -18.52 7.86
N CYS A 138 -2.34 -17.19 7.75
CA CYS A 138 -2.57 -16.50 6.49
C CYS A 138 -1.51 -16.84 5.44
N LEU A 139 -0.23 -16.91 5.84
CA LEU A 139 0.86 -17.30 4.94
C LEU A 139 0.70 -18.75 4.46
N GLN A 140 0.36 -19.67 5.34
CA GLN A 140 0.09 -21.07 4.97
C GLN A 140 -1.09 -21.18 4.00
N PHE A 141 -2.15 -20.42 4.25
CA PHE A 141 -3.29 -20.32 3.34
C PHE A 141 -2.88 -19.81 1.96
N TYR A 142 -2.10 -18.73 1.91
CA TYR A 142 -1.58 -18.18 0.66
C TYR A 142 -0.68 -19.17 -0.10
N LEU A 143 0.23 -19.85 0.59
CA LEU A 143 1.11 -20.85 -0.03
C LEU A 143 0.34 -22.03 -0.62
N LYS A 144 -0.81 -22.36 -0.05
CA LYS A 144 -1.67 -23.45 -0.53
C LYS A 144 -2.58 -23.03 -1.67
N ASN A 145 -3.15 -21.83 -1.62
CA ASN A 145 -4.26 -21.41 -2.50
C ASN A 145 -3.86 -20.27 -3.46
N GLY A 146 -2.71 -19.64 -3.27
CA GLY A 146 -2.34 -18.42 -4.00
C GLY A 146 -3.11 -17.19 -3.51
N LEU A 147 -3.11 -16.15 -4.34
CA LEU A 147 -3.93 -14.96 -4.10
C LEU A 147 -5.40 -15.29 -4.41
N VAL A 148 -6.26 -15.01 -3.45
CA VAL A 148 -7.71 -15.21 -3.60
C VAL A 148 -8.33 -13.90 -4.03
N ASN A 149 -9.07 -13.93 -5.13
CA ASN A 149 -9.86 -12.79 -5.57
C ASN A 149 -11.04 -12.57 -4.61
N TYR A 150 -11.37 -11.32 -4.37
CA TYR A 150 -12.55 -10.94 -3.62
C TYR A 150 -13.33 -9.86 -4.40
N GLU A 151 -14.61 -9.75 -4.10
CA GLU A 151 -15.47 -8.74 -4.71
C GLU A 151 -15.33 -7.41 -3.97
N PHE A 152 -15.14 -6.34 -4.73
CA PHE A 152 -15.13 -4.99 -4.18
C PHE A 152 -16.56 -4.53 -3.91
N HIS A 153 -16.79 -3.88 -2.78
CA HIS A 153 -18.11 -3.34 -2.44
C HIS A 153 -18.36 -1.97 -3.07
N ASN A 154 -17.38 -1.07 -2.98
CA ASN A 154 -17.54 0.32 -3.40
C ASN A 154 -16.47 0.79 -4.38
N LEU A 155 -15.40 0.05 -4.56
CA LEU A 155 -14.25 0.50 -5.34
C LEU A 155 -14.62 0.73 -6.81
N GLU A 156 -15.42 -0.14 -7.42
CA GLU A 156 -15.85 -0.02 -8.80
C GLU A 156 -16.76 1.20 -8.98
N THR A 157 -17.73 1.38 -8.09
CA THR A 157 -18.58 2.57 -8.06
C THR A 157 -17.76 3.85 -7.92
N ARG A 158 -16.79 3.87 -7.04
CA ARG A 158 -15.90 5.03 -6.85
C ARG A 158 -15.01 5.30 -8.06
N LYS A 159 -14.53 4.25 -8.75
CA LYS A 159 -13.82 4.39 -10.03
C LYS A 159 -14.73 4.99 -11.10
N PHE A 160 -15.94 4.48 -11.22
CA PHE A 160 -16.91 4.98 -12.19
C PHE A 160 -17.25 6.46 -11.95
N ILE A 161 -17.55 6.86 -10.71
CA ILE A 161 -17.80 8.27 -10.36
C ILE A 161 -16.58 9.15 -10.66
N LYS A 162 -15.36 8.64 -10.43
CA LYS A 162 -14.13 9.39 -10.72
C LYS A 162 -13.92 9.63 -12.22
N GLU A 163 -14.27 8.66 -13.05
CA GLU A 163 -14.08 8.72 -14.51
C GLU A 163 -15.23 9.47 -15.22
N THR A 164 -16.36 9.61 -14.56
CA THR A 164 -17.52 10.34 -15.05
C THR A 164 -17.85 11.54 -14.16
N SER A 165 -18.95 11.47 -13.44
CA SER A 165 -19.31 12.38 -12.35
C SER A 165 -20.32 11.71 -11.42
N TYR A 166 -20.50 12.29 -10.21
CA TYR A 166 -21.51 11.83 -9.27
C TYR A 166 -22.93 12.02 -9.83
N GLU A 167 -23.17 13.12 -10.50
CA GLU A 167 -24.46 13.43 -11.14
C GLU A 167 -24.81 12.43 -12.23
N PHE A 168 -23.80 12.00 -13.02
CA PHE A 168 -24.01 10.97 -14.04
C PHE A 168 -24.31 9.60 -13.39
N TYR A 169 -23.60 9.26 -12.32
CA TYR A 169 -23.87 8.04 -11.56
C TYR A 169 -25.31 8.02 -11.01
N GLU A 170 -25.78 9.11 -10.40
CA GLU A 170 -27.16 9.20 -9.91
C GLU A 170 -28.21 9.16 -11.01
N TRP A 171 -27.87 9.70 -12.19
CA TRP A 171 -28.80 9.69 -13.31
C TRP A 171 -29.05 8.28 -13.89
N ILE A 172 -28.06 7.36 -13.82
CA ILE A 172 -28.16 6.01 -14.39
C ILE A 172 -28.64 4.94 -13.39
N ASN A 173 -28.71 5.23 -12.09
CA ASN A 173 -29.19 4.32 -11.02
C ASN A 173 -30.49 4.81 -10.41
#